data_0cfe19412161488346b8200a29c9e529
#
_entry.id   0cfe19412161488346b8200a29c9e529
#
_cell.length_a   1.000
_cell.length_b   1.000
_cell.length_c   1.000
_cell.angle_alpha   90.00
_cell.angle_beta   90.00
_cell.angle_gamma   90.00
#
_symmetry.space_group_name_H-M   'P 1'
#
loop_
_entity.id
_entity.type
_entity.pdbx_description
1 polymer ?
#
loop_
_entity_poly.entity_id
_entity_poly.type
_entity_poly.pdbx_seq_one_letter_code
_entity_poly.pdbx_strand_id
1 'polypeptide(L)'
;RKRLKSKKLSKTESVQSQLDERLDDADIHVGPSDYIPWQHDNKIAFIRLEGRGFGDAPLEIELRLSVQDSSNSAGVVIDALRCAKLGLERGIGGPLEAPSAYFMKTPPRQFRDSVAYDACNAFIEGAPFDLPGEASNSAKVAGHGRS
;
A
#
# COMPACT_ATOMS: atom_id res chain seq x y z
N ARG A 1 -12.96 -15.69 10.95
CA ARG A 1 -11.52 -16.01 10.93
C ARG A 1 -10.87 -15.80 9.55
N LYS A 2 -11.48 -16.22 8.40
CA LYS A 2 -10.91 -16.00 7.06
C LYS A 2 -10.73 -14.49 6.73
N ARG A 3 -11.72 -13.66 7.06
CA ARG A 3 -11.70 -12.22 6.79
C ARG A 3 -10.61 -11.45 7.56
N LEU A 4 -10.30 -11.89 8.79
CA LEU A 4 -9.21 -11.30 9.58
C LEU A 4 -7.83 -11.67 9.02
N LYS A 5 -7.64 -12.91 8.54
CA LYS A 5 -6.40 -13.33 7.88
C LYS A 5 -6.15 -12.53 6.58
N SER A 6 -7.19 -12.37 5.75
CA SER A 6 -7.10 -11.59 4.51
C SER A 6 -6.75 -10.12 4.78
N LYS A 7 -7.35 -9.49 5.79
CA LYS A 7 -7.02 -8.13 6.21
C LYS A 7 -5.57 -7.98 6.70
N LYS A 8 -5.08 -8.97 7.45
CA LYS A 8 -3.70 -8.96 7.93
C LYS A 8 -2.73 -9.02 6.75
N LEU A 9 -2.91 -9.97 5.83
CA LEU A 9 -2.08 -10.14 4.64
C LEU A 9 -2.02 -8.86 3.79
N SER A 10 -3.17 -8.27 3.46
CA SER A 10 -3.20 -7.06 2.64
C SER A 10 -2.51 -5.86 3.27
N LYS A 11 -2.58 -5.72 4.60
CA LYS A 11 -1.86 -4.66 5.32
C LYS A 11 -0.35 -4.91 5.33
N THR A 12 0.07 -6.14 5.57
CA THR A 12 1.49 -6.53 5.55
C THR A 12 2.09 -6.29 4.17
N GLU A 13 1.44 -6.73 3.10
CA GLU A 13 1.92 -6.53 1.74
C GLU A 13 1.99 -5.04 1.35
N SER A 14 1.06 -4.22 1.78
CA SER A 14 1.12 -2.77 1.53
C SER A 14 2.37 -2.11 2.11
N VAL A 15 2.87 -2.58 3.25
CA VAL A 15 4.12 -2.08 3.85
C VAL A 15 5.33 -2.71 3.16
N GLN A 16 5.34 -4.03 3.00
CA GLN A 16 6.46 -4.77 2.43
C GLN A 16 6.80 -4.32 1.00
N SER A 17 5.79 -3.95 0.20
CA SER A 17 5.98 -3.48 -1.17
C SER A 17 6.74 -2.16 -1.29
N GLN A 18 6.84 -1.38 -0.20
CA GLN A 18 7.51 -0.10 -0.17
C GLN A 18 8.98 -0.19 0.29
N LEU A 19 9.41 -1.33 0.79
CA LEU A 19 10.75 -1.55 1.29
C LEU A 19 11.69 -2.03 0.18
N ASP A 20 12.97 -1.66 0.26
CA ASP A 20 14.02 -2.16 -0.64
C ASP A 20 14.26 -3.66 -0.44
N GLU A 21 14.23 -4.09 0.81
CA GLU A 21 14.30 -5.49 1.22
C GLU A 21 13.10 -5.82 2.09
N ARG A 22 12.50 -6.98 1.84
CA ARG A 22 11.38 -7.46 2.67
C ARG A 22 11.89 -7.79 4.06
N LEU A 23 11.14 -7.37 5.07
CA LEU A 23 11.36 -7.80 6.45
C LEU A 23 10.95 -9.26 6.62
N ASP A 24 11.58 -9.96 7.56
CA ASP A 24 11.12 -11.29 7.99
C ASP A 24 9.69 -11.18 8.55
N ASP A 25 8.88 -12.19 8.29
CA ASP A 25 7.51 -12.25 8.81
C ASP A 25 7.47 -12.25 10.36
N ALA A 26 8.53 -12.71 11.02
CA ALA A 26 8.68 -12.67 12.46
C ALA A 26 8.86 -11.23 13.01
N ASP A 27 9.39 -10.33 12.20
CA ASP A 27 9.62 -8.92 12.56
C ASP A 27 8.40 -8.03 12.31
N ILE A 28 7.31 -8.61 11.79
CA ILE A 28 6.09 -7.86 11.48
C ILE A 28 4.92 -8.34 12.33
N HIS A 29 4.40 -7.45 13.16
CA HIS A 29 3.18 -7.70 13.89
C HIS A 29 2.05 -6.77 13.43
N VAL A 30 0.97 -7.36 12.91
CA VAL A 30 -0.27 -6.64 12.63
C VAL A 30 -1.35 -7.15 13.58
N GLY A 31 -1.67 -6.32 14.56
CA GLY A 31 -2.70 -6.61 15.54
C GLY A 31 -4.11 -6.65 14.95
N PRO A 32 -5.09 -7.17 15.70
CA PRO A 32 -6.48 -7.18 15.29
C PRO A 32 -7.01 -5.76 15.17
N SER A 33 -7.90 -5.54 14.20
CA SER A 33 -8.75 -4.35 14.20
C SER A 33 -10.13 -4.73 14.69
N ASP A 34 -10.63 -3.99 15.67
CA ASP A 34 -11.94 -4.23 16.26
C ASP A 34 -12.83 -3.00 16.09
N TYR A 35 -14.15 -3.22 16.14
CA TYR A 35 -15.12 -2.14 16.10
C TYR A 35 -15.51 -1.77 17.53
N ILE A 36 -15.35 -0.48 17.86
CA ILE A 36 -15.68 0.07 19.17
C ILE A 36 -16.85 1.03 18.99
N PRO A 37 -18.09 0.65 19.44
CA PRO A 37 -19.31 1.40 19.13
C PRO A 37 -19.26 2.88 19.55
N TRP A 38 -18.68 3.22 20.68
CA TRP A 38 -18.63 4.62 21.15
C TRP A 38 -17.60 5.49 20.44
N GLN A 39 -16.73 4.93 19.60
CA GLN A 39 -15.81 5.71 18.75
C GLN A 39 -16.49 6.19 17.46
N HIS A 40 -17.66 5.66 17.11
CA HIS A 40 -18.38 5.99 15.89
C HIS A 40 -17.49 5.85 14.65
N ASP A 41 -17.27 6.96 13.91
CA ASP A 41 -16.43 7.01 12.72
C ASP A 41 -14.94 7.26 13.03
N ASN A 42 -14.58 7.47 14.28
CA ASN A 42 -13.20 7.72 14.65
C ASN A 42 -12.38 6.42 14.61
N LYS A 43 -11.29 6.45 13.86
CA LYS A 43 -10.34 5.35 13.72
C LYS A 43 -9.04 5.70 14.43
N ILE A 44 -8.58 4.80 15.30
CA ILE A 44 -7.32 4.94 16.01
C ILE A 44 -6.39 3.81 15.58
N ALA A 45 -5.16 4.15 15.24
CA ALA A 45 -4.09 3.20 14.97
C ALA A 45 -2.86 3.55 15.81
N PHE A 46 -2.20 2.52 16.30
CA PHE A 46 -0.88 2.60 16.93
C PHE A 46 0.12 1.89 16.03
N ILE A 47 1.22 2.57 15.73
CA ILE A 47 2.30 2.06 14.88
C ILE A 47 3.59 2.19 15.66
N ARG A 48 4.34 1.10 15.73
CA ARG A 48 5.67 1.06 16.33
C ARG A 48 6.66 0.56 15.28
N LEU A 49 7.77 1.26 15.16
CA LEU A 49 8.89 0.90 14.31
C LEU A 49 10.14 0.80 15.18
N GLU A 50 10.85 -0.28 15.05
CA GLU A 50 12.13 -0.51 15.70
C GLU A 50 13.20 -0.67 14.63
N GLY A 51 14.36 -0.10 14.85
CA GLY A 51 15.47 -0.13 13.91
C GLY A 51 16.80 0.20 14.57
N ARG A 52 17.81 0.35 13.72
CA ARG A 52 19.13 0.75 14.14
C ARG A 52 19.59 1.98 13.38
N GLY A 53 20.13 2.95 14.10
CA GLY A 53 20.72 4.16 13.55
C GLY A 53 22.23 4.06 13.41
N PHE A 54 22.86 5.21 13.25
CA PHE A 54 24.32 5.31 13.15
C PHE A 54 25.00 4.66 14.36
N GLY A 55 26.07 3.90 14.10
CA GLY A 55 26.81 3.20 15.14
C GLY A 55 26.05 2.05 15.80
N ASP A 56 25.09 1.47 15.08
CA ASP A 56 24.23 0.37 15.55
C ASP A 56 23.39 0.74 16.78
N ALA A 57 23.18 2.04 17.02
CA ALA A 57 22.36 2.50 18.13
C ALA A 57 20.88 2.15 17.90
N PRO A 58 20.17 1.60 18.91
CA PRO A 58 18.75 1.29 18.76
C PRO A 58 17.92 2.56 18.53
N LEU A 59 16.97 2.47 17.60
CA LEU A 59 16.00 3.51 17.29
C LEU A 59 14.58 2.95 17.41
N GLU A 60 13.73 3.70 18.05
CA GLU A 60 12.33 3.36 18.23
C GLU A 60 11.45 4.56 17.88
N ILE A 61 10.40 4.34 17.11
CA ILE A 61 9.41 5.36 16.75
C ILE A 61 8.03 4.82 17.11
N GLU A 62 7.26 5.60 17.84
CA GLU A 62 5.85 5.33 18.11
C GLU A 62 4.97 6.43 17.51
N LEU A 63 3.95 6.03 16.76
CA LEU A 63 2.97 6.92 16.17
C LEU A 63 1.56 6.51 16.60
N ARG A 64 0.79 7.47 17.08
CA ARG A 64 -0.65 7.32 17.28
C ARG A 64 -1.40 8.16 16.26
N LEU A 65 -2.18 7.51 15.42
CA LEU A 65 -3.07 8.16 14.45
C LEU A 65 -4.50 8.12 14.95
N SER A 66 -5.21 9.24 14.87
CA SER A 66 -6.64 9.32 15.14
C SER A 66 -7.31 10.16 14.05
N VAL A 67 -8.22 9.56 13.29
CA VAL A 67 -8.85 10.18 12.12
C VAL A 67 -10.35 9.85 12.06
N GLN A 68 -11.12 10.73 11.42
CA GLN A 68 -12.47 10.40 10.97
C GLN A 68 -12.35 9.57 9.68
N ASP A 69 -12.62 8.26 9.76
CA ASP A 69 -12.29 7.30 8.71
C ASP A 69 -13.05 7.58 7.41
N SER A 70 -14.34 7.87 7.50
CA SER A 70 -15.18 8.14 6.33
C SER A 70 -14.77 9.42 5.62
N SER A 71 -14.54 10.51 6.34
CA SER A 71 -14.11 11.79 5.75
C SER A 71 -12.73 11.67 5.11
N ASN A 72 -11.81 10.96 5.76
CA ASN A 72 -10.46 10.76 5.25
C ASN A 72 -10.47 9.88 3.97
N SER A 73 -11.30 8.84 3.93
CA SER A 73 -11.42 7.99 2.75
C SER A 73 -12.24 8.61 1.61
N ALA A 74 -13.14 9.54 1.91
CA ALA A 74 -13.97 10.20 0.89
C ALA A 74 -13.14 10.93 -0.18
N GLY A 75 -12.05 11.61 0.21
CA GLY A 75 -11.13 12.26 -0.73
C GLY A 75 -10.54 11.28 -1.74
N VAL A 76 -10.03 10.16 -1.26
CA VAL A 76 -9.47 9.10 -2.11
C VAL A 76 -10.52 8.52 -3.06
N VAL A 77 -11.75 8.29 -2.57
CA VAL A 77 -12.85 7.76 -3.39
C VAL A 77 -13.24 8.74 -4.49
N ILE A 78 -13.31 10.04 -4.19
CA ILE A 78 -13.63 11.08 -5.19
C ILE A 78 -12.59 11.06 -6.31
N ASP A 79 -11.30 11.02 -6.00
CA ASP A 79 -10.24 11.01 -7.01
C ASP A 79 -10.22 9.71 -7.80
N ALA A 80 -10.44 8.56 -7.16
CA ALA A 80 -10.59 7.30 -7.87
C ALA A 80 -11.78 7.31 -8.85
N LEU A 81 -12.93 7.90 -8.47
CA LEU A 81 -14.09 8.06 -9.36
C LEU A 81 -13.80 9.00 -10.53
N ARG A 82 -13.07 10.10 -10.30
CA ARG A 82 -12.62 11.01 -11.36
C ARG A 82 -11.72 10.29 -12.37
N CYS A 83 -10.78 9.49 -11.90
CA CYS A 83 -9.96 8.66 -12.78
C CYS A 83 -10.79 7.62 -13.55
N ALA A 84 -11.76 6.98 -12.90
CA ALA A 84 -12.66 6.04 -13.57
C ALA A 84 -13.46 6.73 -14.68
N LYS A 85 -13.97 7.95 -14.43
CA LYS A 85 -14.66 8.77 -15.44
C LYS A 85 -13.74 9.09 -16.62
N LEU A 86 -12.50 9.52 -16.37
CA LEU A 86 -11.53 9.78 -17.45
C LEU A 86 -11.25 8.51 -18.27
N GLY A 87 -11.16 7.35 -17.62
CA GLY A 87 -10.98 6.07 -18.31
C GLY A 87 -12.16 5.77 -19.26
N LEU A 88 -13.39 5.98 -18.79
CA LEU A 88 -14.59 5.81 -19.62
C LEU A 88 -14.62 6.79 -20.80
N GLU A 89 -14.33 8.07 -20.58
CA GLU A 89 -14.30 9.09 -21.64
C GLU A 89 -13.22 8.82 -22.69
N ARG A 90 -12.14 8.15 -22.31
CA ARG A 90 -11.05 7.75 -23.21
C ARG A 90 -11.26 6.36 -23.83
N GLY A 91 -12.37 5.68 -23.54
CA GLY A 91 -12.66 4.35 -24.07
C GLY A 91 -11.72 3.26 -23.55
N ILE A 92 -11.08 3.46 -22.40
CA ILE A 92 -10.17 2.49 -21.79
C ILE A 92 -11.00 1.42 -21.08
N GLY A 93 -10.89 0.17 -21.54
CA GLY A 93 -11.52 -0.99 -20.91
C GLY A 93 -10.56 -1.73 -19.98
N GLY A 94 -11.12 -2.49 -19.03
CA GLY A 94 -10.33 -3.26 -18.05
C GLY A 94 -9.88 -2.44 -16.84
N PRO A 95 -8.93 -2.95 -16.04
CA PRO A 95 -8.42 -2.26 -14.88
C PRO A 95 -7.58 -1.04 -15.27
N LEU A 96 -7.79 0.07 -14.58
CA LEU A 96 -6.94 1.25 -14.70
C LEU A 96 -5.71 1.04 -13.81
N GLU A 97 -4.65 0.45 -14.33
CA GLU A 97 -3.50 0.00 -13.53
C GLU A 97 -2.85 1.14 -12.73
N ALA A 98 -2.56 2.28 -13.36
CA ALA A 98 -1.92 3.41 -12.70
C ALA A 98 -2.76 4.02 -11.56
N PRO A 99 -4.04 4.40 -11.76
CA PRO A 99 -4.89 4.85 -10.67
C PRO A 99 -5.09 3.78 -9.59
N SER A 100 -5.23 2.50 -9.98
CA SER A 100 -5.41 1.42 -9.00
C SER A 100 -4.17 1.24 -8.14
N ALA A 101 -2.97 1.33 -8.70
CA ALA A 101 -1.72 1.23 -7.97
C ALA A 101 -1.57 2.32 -6.91
N TYR A 102 -2.06 3.53 -7.20
CA TYR A 102 -1.97 4.66 -6.29
C TYR A 102 -3.07 4.67 -5.21
N PHE A 103 -4.32 4.39 -5.60
CA PHE A 103 -5.47 4.54 -4.69
C PHE A 103 -5.84 3.26 -3.93
N MET A 104 -5.50 2.07 -4.46
CA MET A 104 -6.01 0.81 -3.92
C MET A 104 -4.95 0.05 -3.14
N LYS A 105 -5.35 -0.51 -2.00
CA LYS A 105 -4.47 -1.34 -1.16
C LYS A 105 -4.01 -2.63 -1.85
N THR A 106 -4.85 -3.19 -2.71
CA THR A 106 -4.58 -4.42 -3.45
C THR A 106 -4.87 -4.19 -4.92
N PRO A 107 -4.01 -3.43 -5.62
CA PRO A 107 -4.14 -3.17 -7.04
C PRO A 107 -3.84 -4.43 -7.87
N PRO A 108 -4.19 -4.46 -9.16
CA PRO A 108 -3.79 -5.54 -10.06
C PRO A 108 -2.26 -5.74 -10.12
N ARG A 109 -1.51 -4.63 -10.05
CA ARG A 109 -0.05 -4.62 -9.95
C ARG A 109 0.38 -3.66 -8.86
N GLN A 110 1.27 -4.11 -7.99
CA GLN A 110 1.80 -3.31 -6.89
C GLN A 110 3.09 -2.62 -7.32
N PHE A 111 3.19 -1.32 -7.03
CA PHE A 111 4.37 -0.49 -7.25
C PHE A 111 4.75 0.26 -5.98
N ARG A 112 5.95 0.84 -5.96
CA ARG A 112 6.30 1.84 -4.95
C ARG A 112 5.41 3.06 -5.10
N ASP A 113 5.11 3.71 -3.99
CA ASP A 113 4.20 4.86 -3.97
C ASP A 113 4.64 5.99 -4.91
N SER A 114 5.94 6.26 -5.02
CA SER A 114 6.47 7.26 -5.96
C SER A 114 6.15 6.92 -7.42
N VAL A 115 6.37 5.67 -7.82
CA VAL A 115 6.08 5.20 -9.18
C VAL A 115 4.58 5.24 -9.45
N ALA A 116 3.76 4.79 -8.49
CA ALA A 116 2.31 4.80 -8.60
C ALA A 116 1.75 6.22 -8.69
N TYR A 117 2.33 7.18 -7.94
CA TYR A 117 1.98 8.60 -8.00
C TYR A 117 2.27 9.20 -9.37
N ASP A 118 3.49 9.01 -9.89
CA ASP A 118 3.90 9.55 -11.20
C ASP A 118 3.05 8.95 -12.33
N ALA A 119 2.79 7.64 -12.29
CA ALA A 119 1.94 6.96 -13.24
C ALA A 119 0.49 7.46 -13.20
N CYS A 120 -0.05 7.70 -12.00
CA CYS A 120 -1.41 8.22 -11.83
C CYS A 120 -1.53 9.66 -12.38
N ASN A 121 -0.54 10.51 -12.13
CA ASN A 121 -0.50 11.86 -12.69
C ASN A 121 -0.42 11.84 -14.22
N ALA A 122 0.47 11.03 -14.79
CA ALA A 122 0.55 10.85 -16.23
C ALA A 122 -0.80 10.37 -16.83
N PHE A 123 -1.46 9.42 -16.16
CA PHE A 123 -2.81 9.00 -16.54
C PHE A 123 -3.81 10.17 -16.53
N ILE A 124 -3.80 11.01 -15.50
CA ILE A 124 -4.70 12.17 -15.40
C ILE A 124 -4.44 13.15 -16.55
N GLU A 125 -3.19 13.43 -16.82
CA GLU A 125 -2.76 14.35 -17.88
C GLU A 125 -2.91 13.78 -19.29
N GLY A 126 -3.13 12.49 -19.44
CA GLY A 126 -3.17 11.79 -20.73
C GLY A 126 -1.77 11.63 -21.36
N ALA A 127 -0.74 11.71 -20.54
CA ALA A 127 0.64 11.50 -20.95
C ALA A 127 1.00 10.01 -20.98
N PRO A 128 1.92 9.57 -21.86
CA PRO A 128 2.42 8.21 -21.83
C PRO A 128 3.24 7.98 -20.56
N PHE A 129 3.09 6.80 -19.97
CA PHE A 129 3.90 6.36 -18.83
C PHE A 129 4.08 4.84 -18.91
N ASP A 130 5.33 4.41 -18.93
CA ASP A 130 5.67 2.99 -18.93
C ASP A 130 5.78 2.48 -17.49
N LEU A 131 4.80 1.70 -17.06
CA LEU A 131 4.86 1.04 -15.77
C LEU A 131 5.97 -0.02 -15.77
N PRO A 132 6.84 -0.08 -14.77
CA PRO A 132 7.91 -1.07 -14.68
C PRO A 132 7.35 -2.49 -14.82
N GLY A 133 8.01 -3.32 -15.65
CA GLY A 133 7.66 -4.74 -15.78
C GLY A 133 7.95 -5.53 -14.48
N GLU A 134 7.37 -6.71 -14.33
CA GLU A 134 7.55 -7.61 -13.17
C GLU A 134 9.00 -8.12 -12.97
N ALA A 135 9.94 -7.72 -13.81
CA ALA A 135 11.29 -8.30 -13.90
C ALA A 135 12.20 -8.07 -12.69
N SER A 136 11.79 -7.33 -11.66
CA SER A 136 12.67 -7.04 -10.53
C SER A 136 12.45 -7.89 -9.26
N ASN A 137 11.37 -8.66 -9.17
CA ASN A 137 11.03 -9.42 -7.95
C ASN A 137 11.29 -10.94 -8.04
N SER A 138 11.57 -11.51 -9.22
CA SER A 138 11.77 -12.95 -9.36
C SER A 138 13.23 -13.43 -9.25
N ALA A 139 14.21 -12.53 -9.14
CA ALA A 139 15.62 -12.88 -9.23
C ALA A 139 16.30 -13.27 -7.90
N LYS A 140 15.63 -13.21 -6.75
CA LYS A 140 16.27 -13.49 -5.44
C LYS A 140 15.77 -14.72 -4.67
N VAL A 141 14.92 -15.58 -5.26
CA VAL A 141 14.47 -16.83 -4.57
C VAL A 141 15.35 -18.04 -4.93
N ALA A 142 16.28 -17.93 -5.87
CA ALA A 142 17.08 -19.07 -6.37
C ALA A 142 18.54 -19.05 -5.90
N GLY A 143 18.82 -18.82 -4.62
CA GLY A 143 20.22 -18.72 -4.17
C GLY A 143 20.53 -19.14 -2.74
N HIS A 144 19.80 -20.08 -2.16
CA HIS A 144 20.29 -20.77 -0.94
C HIS A 144 19.97 -22.27 -1.02
N GLY A 145 20.78 -22.96 -1.79
CA GLY A 145 20.82 -24.40 -1.84
C GLY A 145 22.28 -24.86 -1.81
N ARG A 146 22.71 -25.32 -0.67
CA ARG A 146 23.79 -26.30 -0.41
C ARG A 146 25.23 -25.84 -0.61
N SER A 147 25.95 -25.73 0.44
CA SER A 147 27.04 -26.66 0.85
C SER A 147 27.36 -26.44 2.33
#